data_b5c1cf1c759506497881b439974ed833
#
_entry.id   b5c1cf1c759506497881b439974ed833
#
_cell.length_a   1.000
_cell.length_b   1.000
_cell.length_c   1.000
_cell.angle_alpha   90.00
_cell.angle_beta   90.00
_cell.angle_gamma   90.00
#
_symmetry.space_group_name_H-M   'P 1'
#
loop_
_entity.id
_entity.type
_entity.pdbx_description
1 polymer ?
#
loop_
_entity_poly.entity_id
_entity_poly.type
_entity_poly.pdbx_seq_one_letter_code
_entity_poly.pdbx_strand_id
1 'polypeptide(L)'
;MSSYAASIGLLPTDPAFWVPMLLLFLTGIMVLGTIVFDGFDMGVGLLLPFAPVQYRQALMTSLSPWRSVNETWVLLTFALAVAAFPFAFSTILNHLYLPMLLCTVGVVTRSIAFEFRARSAPPMRSFWLIMYGVGAFLSAFGLGLILAAFATGYQQDATNLVFILFVTVCAMAACVLMGSCLLIIQWQGEVRQLAARWGIHAVRWVAAGMTAVSIMLAMANPAILYKWTHIDNLIPAGMLWTLMLACFVWVEIYFKGIRAQRIQGRLWLPFVLCVILLGLMLLGMVYSLFPFLVLDEVTLWDAVPSASSMSVILAAILIVMPVIVLRHLSNYRLIFSPSGVRL
;
A
#
# COMPACT_ATOMS: atom_id res chain seq x y z
N MET A 1 22.32 -12.47 12.23
CA MET A 1 22.52 -12.71 10.78
C MET A 1 23.54 -13.83 10.50
N SER A 2 24.76 -13.78 11.06
CA SER A 2 25.78 -14.84 10.86
C SER A 2 25.33 -16.23 11.35
N SER A 3 24.67 -16.31 12.51
CA SER A 3 24.14 -17.58 13.05
C SER A 3 23.04 -18.17 12.17
N TYR A 4 22.19 -17.32 11.56
CA TYR A 4 21.13 -17.78 10.66
C TYR A 4 21.70 -18.24 9.31
N ALA A 5 22.68 -17.53 8.75
CA ALA A 5 23.37 -17.99 7.52
C ALA A 5 23.96 -19.39 7.72
N ALA A 6 24.61 -19.62 8.86
CA ALA A 6 25.17 -20.92 9.19
C ALA A 6 24.10 -22.02 9.35
N SER A 7 22.91 -21.69 9.87
CA SER A 7 21.80 -22.66 10.03
C SER A 7 21.21 -23.15 8.69
N ILE A 8 21.31 -22.35 7.62
CA ILE A 8 20.91 -22.71 6.26
C ILE A 8 22.07 -23.15 5.38
N GLY A 9 23.27 -23.35 5.97
CA GLY A 9 24.45 -23.85 5.24
C GLY A 9 25.11 -22.85 4.28
N LEU A 10 24.85 -21.54 4.43
CA LEU A 10 25.40 -20.46 3.61
C LEU A 10 26.37 -19.59 4.43
N LEU A 11 27.32 -18.98 3.75
CA LEU A 11 28.17 -17.95 4.35
C LEU A 11 27.48 -16.57 4.23
N PRO A 12 27.65 -15.66 5.21
CA PRO A 12 27.09 -14.30 5.13
C PRO A 12 27.62 -13.50 3.92
N THR A 13 28.77 -13.86 3.39
CA THR A 13 29.41 -13.25 2.22
C THR A 13 28.92 -13.86 0.88
N ASP A 14 28.19 -14.98 0.93
CA ASP A 14 27.72 -15.66 -0.26
C ASP A 14 26.61 -14.84 -0.95
N PRO A 15 26.68 -14.60 -2.28
CA PRO A 15 25.59 -14.00 -3.03
C PRO A 15 24.25 -14.74 -2.84
N ALA A 16 24.28 -16.06 -2.70
CA ALA A 16 23.09 -16.86 -2.43
C ALA A 16 22.38 -16.50 -1.11
N PHE A 17 23.10 -15.90 -0.16
CA PHE A 17 22.53 -15.43 1.11
C PHE A 17 21.92 -14.01 1.01
N TRP A 18 22.65 -13.04 0.47
CA TRP A 18 22.22 -11.64 0.53
C TRP A 18 21.39 -11.17 -0.68
N VAL A 19 21.51 -11.81 -1.87
CA VAL A 19 20.71 -11.40 -3.05
C VAL A 19 19.21 -11.57 -2.82
N PRO A 20 18.69 -12.68 -2.22
CA PRO A 20 17.28 -12.78 -1.86
C PRO A 20 16.80 -11.66 -0.93
N MET A 21 17.62 -11.25 0.04
CA MET A 21 17.28 -10.15 0.95
C MET A 21 17.20 -8.81 0.20
N LEU A 22 18.11 -8.57 -0.74
CA LEU A 22 18.07 -7.37 -1.57
C LEU A 22 16.84 -7.36 -2.49
N LEU A 23 16.49 -8.51 -3.08
CA LEU A 23 15.27 -8.66 -3.88
C LEU A 23 14.01 -8.43 -3.04
N LEU A 24 13.98 -8.93 -1.80
CA LEU A 24 12.88 -8.66 -0.86
C LEU A 24 12.77 -7.17 -0.54
N PHE A 25 13.89 -6.50 -0.28
CA PHE A 25 13.92 -5.06 -0.02
C PHE A 25 13.41 -4.25 -1.23
N LEU A 26 13.87 -4.58 -2.44
CA LEU A 26 13.41 -3.93 -3.66
C LEU A 26 11.91 -4.19 -3.91
N THR A 27 11.44 -5.42 -3.68
CA THR A 27 10.01 -5.75 -3.75
C THR A 27 9.21 -4.96 -2.71
N GLY A 28 9.71 -4.80 -1.49
CA GLY A 28 9.10 -3.97 -0.45
C GLY A 28 8.96 -2.50 -0.88
N ILE A 29 9.96 -1.92 -1.54
CA ILE A 29 9.87 -0.57 -2.10
C ILE A 29 8.78 -0.50 -3.19
N MET A 30 8.68 -1.50 -4.07
CA MET A 30 7.65 -1.55 -5.10
C MET A 30 6.25 -1.68 -4.50
N VAL A 31 6.08 -2.55 -3.49
CA VAL A 31 4.82 -2.69 -2.74
C VAL A 31 4.43 -1.36 -2.09
N LEU A 32 5.36 -0.69 -1.41
CA LEU A 32 5.11 0.62 -0.80
C LEU A 32 4.71 1.66 -1.86
N GLY A 33 5.41 1.71 -2.98
CA GLY A 33 5.05 2.56 -4.11
C GLY A 33 3.63 2.29 -4.61
N THR A 34 3.25 1.03 -4.75
CA THR A 34 1.88 0.64 -5.13
C THR A 34 0.85 1.10 -4.09
N ILE A 35 1.07 0.83 -2.80
CA ILE A 35 0.15 1.25 -1.73
C ILE A 35 -0.03 2.76 -1.71
N VAL A 36 1.04 3.52 -1.93
CA VAL A 36 1.02 4.98 -1.90
C VAL A 36 0.34 5.56 -3.15
N PHE A 37 0.84 5.20 -4.32
CA PHE A 37 0.44 5.86 -5.57
C PHE A 37 -0.87 5.31 -6.13
N ASP A 38 -1.05 3.99 -6.17
CA ASP A 38 -2.33 3.40 -6.54
C ASP A 38 -3.39 3.64 -5.47
N GLY A 39 -2.97 3.78 -4.20
CA GLY A 39 -3.80 4.22 -3.09
C GLY A 39 -4.46 5.59 -3.32
N PHE A 40 -3.86 6.51 -4.08
CA PHE A 40 -4.51 7.76 -4.48
C PHE A 40 -5.76 7.49 -5.34
N ASP A 41 -5.61 6.66 -6.35
CA ASP A 41 -6.68 6.36 -7.31
C ASP A 41 -7.82 5.61 -6.63
N MET A 42 -7.50 4.59 -5.84
CA MET A 42 -8.48 3.87 -5.03
C MET A 42 -9.16 4.78 -4.01
N GLY A 43 -8.36 5.60 -3.29
CA GLY A 43 -8.86 6.49 -2.24
C GLY A 43 -9.83 7.54 -2.78
N VAL A 44 -9.48 8.22 -3.86
CA VAL A 44 -10.39 9.18 -4.51
C VAL A 44 -11.63 8.46 -5.02
N GLY A 45 -11.48 7.28 -5.64
CA GLY A 45 -12.60 6.47 -6.13
C GLY A 45 -13.59 6.08 -5.02
N LEU A 46 -13.09 5.68 -3.85
CA LEU A 46 -13.90 5.38 -2.66
C LEU A 46 -14.61 6.62 -2.10
N LEU A 47 -14.03 7.80 -2.28
CA LEU A 47 -14.60 9.06 -1.80
C LEU A 47 -15.64 9.68 -2.75
N LEU A 48 -15.67 9.29 -4.03
CA LEU A 48 -16.61 9.85 -5.01
C LEU A 48 -18.08 9.78 -4.59
N PRO A 49 -18.60 8.66 -4.03
CA PRO A 49 -20.01 8.60 -3.60
C PRO A 49 -20.33 9.59 -2.48
N PHE A 50 -19.36 9.92 -1.64
CA PHE A 50 -19.51 10.82 -0.47
C PHE A 50 -19.22 12.29 -0.80
N ALA A 51 -18.66 12.55 -1.99
CA ALA A 51 -18.39 13.90 -2.44
C ALA A 51 -19.68 14.60 -2.95
N PRO A 52 -19.80 15.93 -2.77
CA PRO A 52 -20.90 16.68 -3.38
C PRO A 52 -20.93 16.48 -4.89
N VAL A 53 -22.12 16.33 -5.46
CA VAL A 53 -22.33 15.97 -6.87
C VAL A 53 -21.56 16.90 -7.83
N GLN A 54 -21.53 18.18 -7.52
CA GLN A 54 -20.87 19.22 -8.31
C GLN A 54 -19.35 19.01 -8.45
N TYR A 55 -18.69 18.35 -7.49
CA TYR A 55 -17.24 18.13 -7.52
C TYR A 55 -16.82 16.78 -8.07
N ARG A 56 -17.73 15.78 -8.16
CA ARG A 56 -17.38 14.39 -8.52
C ARG A 56 -16.63 14.27 -9.84
N GLN A 57 -17.08 14.97 -10.87
CA GLN A 57 -16.45 14.96 -12.19
C GLN A 57 -15.03 15.55 -12.13
N ALA A 58 -14.89 16.67 -11.44
CA ALA A 58 -13.62 17.36 -11.30
C ALA A 58 -12.61 16.56 -10.44
N LEU A 59 -13.08 15.91 -9.35
CA LEU A 59 -12.25 15.02 -8.53
C LEU A 59 -11.68 13.86 -9.34
N MET A 60 -12.50 13.21 -10.17
CA MET A 60 -12.01 12.14 -11.04
C MET A 60 -11.03 12.68 -12.10
N THR A 61 -11.29 13.85 -12.68
CA THR A 61 -10.41 14.46 -13.67
C THR A 61 -9.05 14.84 -13.08
N SER A 62 -8.99 15.19 -11.78
CA SER A 62 -7.74 15.54 -11.11
C SER A 62 -6.74 14.39 -11.02
N LEU A 63 -7.17 13.14 -11.23
CA LEU A 63 -6.29 11.97 -11.29
C LEU A 63 -5.56 11.81 -12.64
N SER A 64 -6.05 12.50 -13.70
CA SER A 64 -5.57 12.31 -15.09
C SER A 64 -4.04 12.39 -15.27
N PRO A 65 -3.31 13.31 -14.63
CA PRO A 65 -1.88 13.47 -14.91
C PRO A 65 -0.99 12.31 -14.47
N TRP A 66 -1.39 11.57 -13.44
CA TRP A 66 -0.54 10.54 -12.82
C TRP A 66 -1.09 9.13 -12.83
N ARG A 67 -2.34 8.95 -13.24
CA ARG A 67 -3.00 7.66 -13.23
C ARG A 67 -2.22 6.55 -13.95
N SER A 68 -1.75 6.79 -15.18
CA SER A 68 -0.94 5.82 -15.92
C SER A 68 0.38 5.48 -15.22
N VAL A 69 0.95 6.45 -14.50
CA VAL A 69 2.14 6.29 -13.68
C VAL A 69 1.84 5.42 -12.46
N ASN A 70 0.72 5.67 -11.79
CA ASN A 70 0.29 4.89 -10.62
C ASN A 70 0.05 3.41 -10.99
N GLU A 71 -0.62 3.14 -12.11
CA GLU A 71 -0.83 1.78 -12.62
C GLU A 71 0.49 1.04 -12.94
N THR A 72 1.53 1.78 -13.35
CA THR A 72 2.85 1.17 -13.60
C THR A 72 3.46 0.57 -12.36
N TRP A 73 3.25 1.17 -11.16
CA TRP A 73 3.74 0.61 -9.90
C TRP A 73 3.09 -0.73 -9.58
N VAL A 74 1.78 -0.87 -9.85
CA VAL A 74 1.06 -2.14 -9.65
C VAL A 74 1.65 -3.25 -10.53
N LEU A 75 1.84 -2.94 -11.82
CA LEU A 75 2.39 -3.90 -12.78
C LEU A 75 3.82 -4.32 -12.44
N LEU A 76 4.67 -3.38 -12.04
CA LEU A 76 6.05 -3.65 -11.64
C LEU A 76 6.14 -4.48 -10.37
N THR A 77 5.30 -4.16 -9.38
CA THR A 77 5.23 -4.94 -8.13
C THR A 77 4.87 -6.39 -8.43
N PHE A 78 3.83 -6.60 -9.25
CA PHE A 78 3.39 -7.94 -9.64
C PHE A 78 4.48 -8.68 -10.42
N ALA A 79 5.06 -8.04 -11.44
CA ALA A 79 6.11 -8.63 -12.26
C ALA A 79 7.34 -9.02 -11.44
N LEU A 80 7.76 -8.16 -10.49
CA LEU A 80 8.88 -8.45 -9.62
C LEU A 80 8.57 -9.57 -8.63
N ALA A 81 7.39 -9.57 -8.01
CA ALA A 81 6.99 -10.63 -7.08
C ALA A 81 7.01 -12.01 -7.76
N VAL A 82 6.49 -12.11 -8.99
CA VAL A 82 6.49 -13.35 -9.79
C VAL A 82 7.92 -13.76 -10.19
N ALA A 83 8.73 -12.81 -10.63
CA ALA A 83 10.08 -13.11 -11.11
C ALA A 83 11.06 -13.45 -9.99
N ALA A 84 11.02 -12.67 -8.88
CA ALA A 84 11.96 -12.83 -7.79
C ALA A 84 11.61 -13.99 -6.83
N PHE A 85 10.33 -14.29 -6.66
CA PHE A 85 9.83 -15.28 -5.69
C PHE A 85 8.80 -16.24 -6.29
N PRO A 86 9.13 -16.96 -7.38
CA PRO A 86 8.16 -17.77 -8.13
C PRO A 86 7.50 -18.87 -7.26
N PHE A 87 8.27 -19.50 -6.37
CA PHE A 87 7.74 -20.58 -5.52
C PHE A 87 6.78 -20.03 -4.45
N ALA A 88 7.15 -18.95 -3.73
CA ALA A 88 6.24 -18.29 -2.79
C ALA A 88 5.02 -17.72 -3.52
N PHE A 89 5.19 -17.14 -4.71
CA PHE A 89 4.08 -16.58 -5.48
C PHE A 89 3.06 -17.65 -5.87
N SER A 90 3.49 -18.84 -6.27
CA SER A 90 2.57 -19.94 -6.60
C SER A 90 1.77 -20.39 -5.38
N THR A 91 2.40 -20.50 -4.21
CA THR A 91 1.72 -20.83 -2.95
C THR A 91 0.73 -19.74 -2.55
N ILE A 92 1.16 -18.46 -2.61
CA ILE A 92 0.31 -17.30 -2.33
C ILE A 92 -0.88 -17.26 -3.28
N LEU A 93 -0.69 -17.52 -4.57
CA LEU A 93 -1.76 -17.52 -5.56
C LEU A 93 -2.82 -18.61 -5.26
N ASN A 94 -2.38 -19.80 -4.80
CA ASN A 94 -3.30 -20.86 -4.42
C ASN A 94 -4.19 -20.47 -3.23
N HIS A 95 -3.65 -19.78 -2.24
CA HIS A 95 -4.42 -19.30 -1.08
C HIS A 95 -5.26 -18.06 -1.38
N LEU A 96 -4.79 -17.19 -2.27
CA LEU A 96 -5.33 -15.84 -2.47
C LEU A 96 -5.86 -15.58 -3.89
N TYR A 97 -6.23 -16.65 -4.65
CA TYR A 97 -6.71 -16.46 -6.02
C TYR A 97 -7.94 -15.54 -6.09
N LEU A 98 -8.88 -15.67 -5.16
CA LEU A 98 -10.09 -14.85 -5.13
C LEU A 98 -9.82 -13.38 -4.78
N PRO A 99 -9.08 -13.03 -3.69
CA PRO A 99 -8.63 -11.67 -3.43
C PRO A 99 -7.86 -11.04 -4.59
N MET A 100 -6.93 -11.78 -5.22
CA MET A 100 -6.16 -11.29 -6.35
C MET A 100 -7.02 -11.08 -7.60
N LEU A 101 -8.01 -11.95 -7.84
CA LEU A 101 -9.00 -11.76 -8.89
C LEU A 101 -9.82 -10.49 -8.67
N LEU A 102 -10.29 -10.25 -7.44
CA LEU A 102 -11.02 -9.02 -7.09
C LEU A 102 -10.19 -7.76 -7.32
N CYS A 103 -8.90 -7.78 -6.91
CA CYS A 103 -7.97 -6.69 -7.21
C CYS A 103 -7.88 -6.45 -8.71
N THR A 104 -7.63 -7.49 -9.50
CA THR A 104 -7.44 -7.40 -10.95
C THR A 104 -8.70 -6.87 -11.65
N VAL A 105 -9.87 -7.44 -11.34
CA VAL A 105 -11.18 -6.98 -11.87
C VAL A 105 -11.42 -5.53 -11.48
N GLY A 106 -11.08 -5.15 -10.24
CA GLY A 106 -11.20 -3.78 -9.75
C GLY A 106 -10.32 -2.80 -10.54
N VAL A 107 -9.04 -3.13 -10.74
CA VAL A 107 -8.10 -2.32 -11.55
C VAL A 107 -8.60 -2.17 -12.98
N VAL A 108 -8.99 -3.26 -13.63
CA VAL A 108 -9.51 -3.23 -15.01
C VAL A 108 -10.77 -2.40 -15.10
N THR A 109 -11.73 -2.58 -14.17
CA THR A 109 -13.01 -1.84 -14.15
C THR A 109 -12.78 -0.34 -14.01
N ARG A 110 -11.93 0.11 -13.07
CA ARG A 110 -11.64 1.54 -12.89
C ARG A 110 -10.85 2.12 -14.07
N SER A 111 -9.98 1.33 -14.70
CA SER A 111 -9.22 1.76 -15.88
C SER A 111 -10.14 1.99 -17.07
N ILE A 112 -11.02 1.04 -17.35
CA ILE A 112 -12.05 1.17 -18.39
C ILE A 112 -12.97 2.37 -18.08
N ALA A 113 -13.48 2.46 -16.86
CA ALA A 113 -14.40 3.52 -16.46
C ALA A 113 -13.80 4.92 -16.64
N PHE A 114 -12.51 5.08 -16.32
CA PHE A 114 -11.81 6.35 -16.49
C PHE A 114 -11.73 6.78 -17.95
N GLU A 115 -11.29 5.88 -18.84
CA GLU A 115 -11.13 6.15 -20.27
C GLU A 115 -12.47 6.40 -20.98
N PHE A 116 -13.45 5.54 -20.73
CA PHE A 116 -14.75 5.66 -21.37
C PHE A 116 -15.51 6.89 -20.90
N ARG A 117 -15.38 7.29 -19.62
CA ARG A 117 -15.99 8.53 -19.14
C ARG A 117 -15.57 9.76 -19.95
N ALA A 118 -14.29 9.87 -20.27
CA ALA A 118 -13.77 11.02 -21.02
C ALA A 118 -14.37 11.14 -22.43
N ARG A 119 -14.72 9.99 -23.03
CA ARG A 119 -15.24 9.89 -24.40
C ARG A 119 -16.77 9.82 -24.48
N SER A 120 -17.46 9.71 -23.33
CA SER A 120 -18.91 9.50 -23.27
C SER A 120 -19.71 10.80 -23.28
N ALA A 121 -20.93 10.73 -23.80
CA ALA A 121 -21.92 11.81 -23.72
C ALA A 121 -22.29 12.12 -22.24
N PRO A 122 -22.70 13.37 -21.90
CA PRO A 122 -22.98 13.80 -20.55
C PRO A 122 -23.79 12.85 -19.67
N PRO A 123 -24.93 12.28 -20.13
CA PRO A 123 -25.75 11.39 -19.30
C PRO A 123 -24.99 10.10 -18.91
N MET A 124 -24.14 9.59 -19.81
CA MET A 124 -23.36 8.36 -19.56
C MET A 124 -22.16 8.56 -18.64
N ARG A 125 -21.70 9.79 -18.46
CA ARG A 125 -20.59 10.11 -17.56
C ARG A 125 -20.86 9.72 -16.11
N SER A 126 -22.11 9.86 -15.65
CA SER A 126 -22.51 9.47 -14.29
C SER A 126 -22.42 7.96 -14.07
N PHE A 127 -22.76 7.15 -15.08
CA PHE A 127 -22.58 5.71 -15.04
C PHE A 127 -21.10 5.32 -14.87
N TRP A 128 -20.21 5.92 -15.67
CA TRP A 128 -18.77 5.65 -15.58
C TRP A 128 -18.14 6.14 -14.27
N LEU A 129 -18.68 7.20 -13.63
CA LEU A 129 -18.27 7.62 -12.28
C LEU A 129 -18.59 6.54 -11.24
N ILE A 130 -19.77 5.94 -11.33
CA ILE A 130 -20.16 4.83 -10.44
C ILE A 130 -19.27 3.63 -10.70
N MET A 131 -19.02 3.26 -11.96
CA MET A 131 -18.15 2.14 -12.32
C MET A 131 -16.71 2.35 -11.84
N TYR A 132 -16.19 3.58 -11.88
CA TYR A 132 -14.89 3.90 -11.30
C TYR A 132 -14.87 3.67 -9.78
N GLY A 133 -15.90 4.12 -9.08
CA GLY A 133 -16.05 3.88 -7.64
C GLY A 133 -16.15 2.39 -7.29
N VAL A 134 -16.92 1.60 -8.09
CA VAL A 134 -17.01 0.14 -7.94
C VAL A 134 -15.66 -0.52 -8.15
N GLY A 135 -14.93 -0.15 -9.20
CA GLY A 135 -13.58 -0.67 -9.46
C GLY A 135 -12.59 -0.33 -8.34
N ALA A 136 -12.64 0.90 -7.82
CA ALA A 136 -11.83 1.32 -6.68
C ALA A 136 -12.17 0.53 -5.40
N PHE A 137 -13.46 0.27 -5.17
CA PHE A 137 -13.92 -0.57 -4.06
C PHE A 137 -13.38 -2.01 -4.18
N LEU A 138 -13.56 -2.64 -5.35
CA LEU A 138 -13.10 -4.01 -5.58
C LEU A 138 -11.59 -4.15 -5.42
N SER A 139 -10.81 -3.19 -5.97
CA SER A 139 -9.35 -3.18 -5.82
C SER A 139 -8.93 -3.04 -4.36
N ALA A 140 -9.47 -2.06 -3.64
CA ALA A 140 -9.13 -1.79 -2.26
C ALA A 140 -9.60 -2.92 -1.31
N PHE A 141 -10.77 -3.50 -1.58
CA PHE A 141 -11.31 -4.63 -0.84
C PHE A 141 -10.45 -5.89 -1.03
N GLY A 142 -10.08 -6.22 -2.28
CA GLY A 142 -9.19 -7.34 -2.58
C GLY A 142 -7.80 -7.17 -1.94
N LEU A 143 -7.23 -5.95 -1.99
CA LEU A 143 -5.97 -5.64 -1.32
C LEU A 143 -6.07 -5.82 0.21
N GLY A 144 -7.19 -5.42 0.81
CA GLY A 144 -7.44 -5.60 2.24
C GLY A 144 -7.56 -7.08 2.63
N LEU A 145 -8.23 -7.89 1.79
CA LEU A 145 -8.29 -9.35 2.00
C LEU A 145 -6.91 -10.00 1.92
N ILE A 146 -6.05 -9.57 0.99
CA ILE A 146 -4.66 -10.05 0.87
C ILE A 146 -3.90 -9.73 2.17
N LEU A 147 -3.95 -8.47 2.63
CA LEU A 147 -3.30 -8.06 3.87
C LEU A 147 -3.77 -8.85 5.09
N ALA A 148 -5.09 -9.05 5.22
CA ALA A 148 -5.67 -9.80 6.32
C ALA A 148 -5.26 -11.28 6.30
N ALA A 149 -5.18 -11.89 5.11
CA ALA A 149 -4.74 -13.28 4.97
C ALA A 149 -3.27 -13.46 5.38
N PHE A 150 -2.38 -12.54 5.01
CA PHE A 150 -1.01 -12.55 5.53
C PHE A 150 -0.94 -12.45 7.05
N ALA A 151 -1.83 -11.66 7.66
CA ALA A 151 -1.87 -11.50 9.12
C ALA A 151 -2.41 -12.73 9.86
N THR A 152 -3.28 -13.53 9.22
CA THR A 152 -3.88 -14.76 9.80
C THR A 152 -3.12 -16.03 9.46
N GLY A 153 -2.01 -15.94 8.71
CA GLY A 153 -1.31 -17.12 8.19
C GLY A 153 -2.20 -17.98 7.29
N TYR A 154 -3.06 -17.34 6.50
CA TYR A 154 -4.01 -17.96 5.54
C TYR A 154 -5.10 -18.84 6.16
N GLN A 155 -5.30 -18.80 7.48
CA GLN A 155 -6.37 -19.55 8.14
C GLN A 155 -7.75 -18.94 7.83
N GLN A 156 -8.69 -19.77 7.39
CA GLN A 156 -10.03 -19.35 6.93
C GLN A 156 -11.16 -19.81 7.87
N ASP A 157 -10.91 -19.86 9.16
CA ASP A 157 -11.92 -20.23 10.15
C ASP A 157 -12.98 -19.12 10.31
N ALA A 158 -14.16 -19.50 10.77
CA ALA A 158 -15.27 -18.55 10.97
C ALA A 158 -14.91 -17.39 11.94
N THR A 159 -14.07 -17.66 12.94
CA THR A 159 -13.57 -16.66 13.89
C THR A 159 -12.68 -15.64 13.18
N ASN A 160 -11.84 -16.11 12.25
CA ASN A 160 -10.96 -15.26 11.48
C ASN A 160 -11.69 -14.40 10.44
N LEU A 161 -12.89 -14.82 9.99
CA LEU A 161 -13.67 -14.07 9.00
C LEU A 161 -14.01 -12.64 9.48
N VAL A 162 -14.43 -12.49 10.72
CA VAL A 162 -14.74 -11.18 11.31
C VAL A 162 -13.48 -10.29 11.35
N PHE A 163 -12.35 -10.88 11.75
CA PHE A 163 -11.06 -10.18 11.74
C PHE A 163 -10.64 -9.80 10.33
N ILE A 164 -10.75 -10.73 9.36
CA ILE A 164 -10.41 -10.48 7.94
C ILE A 164 -11.23 -9.30 7.39
N LEU A 165 -12.53 -9.29 7.62
CA LEU A 165 -13.39 -8.19 7.17
C LEU A 165 -13.05 -6.86 7.87
N PHE A 166 -12.75 -6.88 9.17
CA PHE A 166 -12.34 -5.70 9.91
C PHE A 166 -11.04 -5.10 9.36
N VAL A 167 -10.00 -5.93 9.19
CA VAL A 167 -8.70 -5.49 8.62
C VAL A 167 -8.86 -5.01 7.18
N THR A 168 -9.74 -5.65 6.40
CA THR A 168 -10.07 -5.22 5.04
C THR A 168 -10.62 -3.80 5.02
N VAL A 169 -11.58 -3.47 5.90
CA VAL A 169 -12.10 -2.11 6.03
C VAL A 169 -11.01 -1.12 6.45
N CYS A 170 -10.13 -1.53 7.37
CA CYS A 170 -8.99 -0.70 7.78
C CYS A 170 -7.99 -0.45 6.63
N ALA A 171 -7.73 -1.45 5.79
CA ALA A 171 -6.89 -1.31 4.60
C ALA A 171 -7.52 -0.38 3.55
N MET A 172 -8.84 -0.47 3.35
CA MET A 172 -9.57 0.49 2.51
C MET A 172 -9.46 1.91 3.06
N ALA A 173 -9.47 2.07 4.39
CA ALA A 173 -9.24 3.37 5.02
C ALA A 173 -7.81 3.91 4.76
N ALA A 174 -6.80 3.06 4.60
CA ALA A 174 -5.47 3.51 4.19
C ALA A 174 -5.48 4.09 2.76
N CYS A 175 -6.24 3.50 1.83
CA CYS A 175 -6.45 4.08 0.51
C CYS A 175 -7.17 5.45 0.61
N VAL A 176 -8.23 5.55 1.43
CA VAL A 176 -8.93 6.82 1.68
C VAL A 176 -7.99 7.88 2.27
N LEU A 177 -7.09 7.47 3.16
CA LEU A 177 -6.09 8.36 3.76
C LEU A 177 -5.16 8.94 2.68
N MET A 178 -4.65 8.10 1.77
CA MET A 178 -3.80 8.54 0.65
C MET A 178 -4.57 9.44 -0.31
N GLY A 179 -5.80 9.08 -0.69
CA GLY A 179 -6.68 9.94 -1.50
C GLY A 179 -6.95 11.29 -0.85
N SER A 180 -7.17 11.31 0.47
CA SER A 180 -7.36 12.56 1.23
C SER A 180 -6.12 13.45 1.22
N CYS A 181 -4.91 12.87 1.33
CA CYS A 181 -3.65 13.62 1.22
C CYS A 181 -3.52 14.28 -0.15
N LEU A 182 -3.82 13.56 -1.23
CA LEU A 182 -3.77 14.09 -2.59
C LEU A 182 -4.74 15.27 -2.76
N LEU A 183 -5.99 15.11 -2.32
CA LEU A 183 -7.02 16.14 -2.44
C LEU A 183 -6.67 17.40 -1.62
N ILE A 184 -6.05 17.26 -0.45
CA ILE A 184 -5.58 18.40 0.36
C ILE A 184 -4.52 19.23 -0.38
N ILE A 185 -3.62 18.57 -1.11
CA ILE A 185 -2.55 19.24 -1.86
C ILE A 185 -3.13 19.96 -3.07
N GLN A 186 -4.02 19.30 -3.82
CA GLN A 186 -4.50 19.81 -5.11
C GLN A 186 -5.67 20.79 -5.03
N TRP A 187 -6.53 20.65 -4.03
CA TRP A 187 -7.78 21.41 -3.93
C TRP A 187 -7.72 22.50 -2.86
N GLN A 188 -8.61 23.49 -2.99
CA GLN A 188 -8.78 24.58 -2.02
C GLN A 188 -10.23 24.64 -1.53
N GLY A 189 -10.50 25.48 -0.55
CA GLY A 189 -11.86 25.76 -0.07
C GLY A 189 -12.54 24.53 0.55
N GLU A 190 -13.78 24.31 0.17
CA GLU A 190 -14.67 23.27 0.71
C GLU A 190 -14.14 21.85 0.54
N VAL A 191 -13.63 21.53 -0.66
CA VAL A 191 -13.11 20.19 -0.97
C VAL A 191 -11.90 19.85 -0.09
N ARG A 192 -11.00 20.80 0.16
CA ARG A 192 -9.86 20.60 1.07
C ARG A 192 -10.30 20.30 2.50
N GLN A 193 -11.30 21.03 3.01
CA GLN A 193 -11.83 20.82 4.35
C GLN A 193 -12.53 19.45 4.47
N LEU A 194 -13.26 19.06 3.43
CA LEU A 194 -13.91 17.77 3.34
C LEU A 194 -12.89 16.62 3.30
N ALA A 195 -11.84 16.76 2.47
CA ALA A 195 -10.73 15.82 2.42
C ALA A 195 -10.02 15.68 3.78
N ALA A 196 -9.77 16.79 4.48
CA ALA A 196 -9.20 16.75 5.82
C ALA A 196 -10.12 16.03 6.83
N ARG A 197 -11.44 16.21 6.73
CA ARG A 197 -12.41 15.46 7.54
C ARG A 197 -12.34 13.96 7.27
N TRP A 198 -12.33 13.54 6.02
CA TRP A 198 -12.19 12.13 5.63
C TRP A 198 -10.87 11.54 6.13
N GLY A 199 -9.76 12.28 5.98
CA GLY A 199 -8.44 11.88 6.46
C GLY A 199 -8.39 11.65 7.97
N ILE A 200 -9.07 12.48 8.79
CA ILE A 200 -9.16 12.27 10.25
C ILE A 200 -9.83 10.93 10.58
N HIS A 201 -10.91 10.58 9.90
CA HIS A 201 -11.56 9.29 10.13
C HIS A 201 -10.69 8.14 9.62
N ALA A 202 -10.10 8.31 8.44
CA ALA A 202 -9.27 7.28 7.82
C ALA A 202 -8.03 6.95 8.67
N VAL A 203 -7.31 7.94 9.20
CA VAL A 203 -6.12 7.69 10.03
C VAL A 203 -6.44 6.90 11.29
N ARG A 204 -7.62 7.12 11.88
CA ARG A 204 -8.07 6.37 13.06
C ARG A 204 -8.38 4.91 12.74
N TRP A 205 -9.03 4.65 11.61
CA TRP A 205 -9.27 3.29 11.12
C TRP A 205 -7.96 2.58 10.78
N VAL A 206 -6.99 3.27 10.19
CA VAL A 206 -5.64 2.71 9.93
C VAL A 206 -4.94 2.35 11.25
N ALA A 207 -5.03 3.20 12.27
CA ALA A 207 -4.47 2.90 13.59
C ALA A 207 -5.12 1.66 14.24
N ALA A 208 -6.45 1.55 14.17
CA ALA A 208 -7.17 0.38 14.65
C ALA A 208 -6.77 -0.91 13.89
N GLY A 209 -6.64 -0.84 12.56
CA GLY A 209 -6.19 -1.95 11.71
C GLY A 209 -4.77 -2.38 12.03
N MET A 210 -3.85 -1.43 12.20
CA MET A 210 -2.47 -1.71 12.59
C MET A 210 -2.42 -2.48 13.91
N THR A 211 -3.16 -2.01 14.91
CA THR A 211 -3.22 -2.67 16.23
C THR A 211 -3.79 -4.08 16.09
N ALA A 212 -4.87 -4.26 15.34
CA ALA A 212 -5.49 -5.56 15.12
C ALA A 212 -4.55 -6.55 14.40
N VAL A 213 -3.88 -6.11 13.33
CA VAL A 213 -2.89 -6.93 12.59
C VAL A 213 -1.73 -7.33 13.50
N SER A 214 -1.22 -6.41 14.32
CA SER A 214 -0.11 -6.70 15.23
C SER A 214 -0.49 -7.73 16.30
N ILE A 215 -1.70 -7.62 16.87
CA ILE A 215 -2.22 -8.61 17.83
C ILE A 215 -2.38 -9.96 17.15
N MET A 216 -2.97 -9.98 15.94
CA MET A 216 -3.22 -11.22 15.23
C MET A 216 -1.94 -11.96 14.85
N LEU A 217 -0.92 -11.24 14.34
CA LEU A 217 0.40 -11.81 14.05
C LEU A 217 1.05 -12.42 15.30
N ALA A 218 0.93 -11.74 16.46
CA ALA A 218 1.45 -12.24 17.72
C ALA A 218 0.69 -13.49 18.21
N MET A 219 -0.60 -13.62 17.90
CA MET A 219 -1.42 -14.77 18.24
C MET A 219 -1.25 -15.94 17.26
N ALA A 220 -1.05 -15.63 15.97
CA ALA A 220 -0.91 -16.64 14.92
C ALA A 220 0.35 -17.49 15.09
N ASN A 221 1.45 -16.90 15.57
CA ASN A 221 2.70 -17.61 15.78
C ASN A 221 3.43 -17.09 17.03
N PRO A 222 3.59 -17.92 18.09
CA PRO A 222 4.30 -17.54 19.31
C PRO A 222 5.75 -17.07 19.07
N ALA A 223 6.41 -17.55 18.01
CA ALA A 223 7.78 -17.11 17.66
C ALA A 223 7.80 -15.63 17.23
N ILE A 224 6.73 -15.12 16.63
CA ILE A 224 6.59 -13.69 16.32
C ILE A 224 6.53 -12.87 17.61
N LEU A 225 5.69 -13.29 18.57
CA LEU A 225 5.61 -12.62 19.87
C LEU A 225 6.96 -12.64 20.60
N TYR A 226 7.62 -13.80 20.67
CA TYR A 226 8.95 -13.94 21.25
C TYR A 226 9.98 -12.99 20.59
N LYS A 227 9.98 -12.93 19.25
CA LYS A 227 10.87 -12.05 18.49
C LYS A 227 10.69 -10.57 18.84
N TRP A 228 9.44 -10.11 19.07
CA TRP A 228 9.15 -8.73 19.43
C TRP A 228 9.44 -8.41 20.90
N THR A 229 9.36 -9.40 21.78
CA THR A 229 9.57 -9.24 23.24
C THR A 229 10.96 -9.62 23.73
N HIS A 230 11.79 -10.23 22.86
CA HIS A 230 13.17 -10.59 23.22
C HIS A 230 13.99 -9.34 23.53
N ILE A 231 14.84 -9.42 24.58
CA ILE A 231 15.55 -8.25 25.14
C ILE A 231 16.40 -7.50 24.10
N ASP A 232 17.04 -8.22 23.19
CA ASP A 232 17.87 -7.63 22.13
C ASP A 232 17.05 -6.84 21.08
N ASN A 233 15.79 -7.15 20.96
CA ASN A 233 14.86 -6.55 19.98
C ASN A 233 13.95 -5.49 20.60
N LEU A 234 13.91 -5.34 21.93
CA LEU A 234 13.02 -4.38 22.61
C LEU A 234 13.27 -2.93 22.20
N ILE A 235 14.53 -2.54 22.03
CA ILE A 235 14.89 -1.18 21.64
C ILE A 235 14.40 -0.88 20.21
N PRO A 236 14.79 -1.66 19.16
CA PRO A 236 14.30 -1.39 17.80
C PRO A 236 12.77 -1.54 17.67
N ALA A 237 12.17 -2.49 18.38
CA ALA A 237 10.71 -2.64 18.42
C ALA A 237 10.03 -1.41 19.03
N GLY A 238 10.50 -0.95 20.20
CA GLY A 238 9.99 0.24 20.88
C GLY A 238 10.17 1.51 20.03
N MET A 239 11.30 1.67 19.35
CA MET A 239 11.53 2.77 18.42
C MET A 239 10.54 2.75 17.25
N LEU A 240 10.30 1.58 16.64
CA LEU A 240 9.35 1.43 15.54
C LEU A 240 7.93 1.83 15.98
N TRP A 241 7.46 1.29 17.11
CA TRP A 241 6.14 1.61 17.66
C TRP A 241 5.99 3.08 18.04
N THR A 242 7.00 3.66 18.68
CA THR A 242 7.00 5.08 19.06
C THR A 242 6.95 5.98 17.84
N LEU A 243 7.72 5.66 16.80
CA LEU A 243 7.73 6.43 15.56
C LEU A 243 6.40 6.33 14.81
N MET A 244 5.79 5.13 14.73
CA MET A 244 4.46 4.95 14.15
C MET A 244 3.42 5.76 14.92
N LEU A 245 3.42 5.70 16.26
CA LEU A 245 2.49 6.47 17.09
C LEU A 245 2.67 7.97 16.88
N ALA A 246 3.91 8.45 16.83
CA ALA A 246 4.21 9.85 16.55
C ALA A 246 3.65 10.26 15.18
N CYS A 247 3.83 9.43 14.14
CA CYS A 247 3.25 9.70 12.81
C CYS A 247 1.73 9.79 12.86
N PHE A 248 1.04 8.87 13.56
CA PHE A 248 -0.42 8.92 13.71
C PHE A 248 -0.88 10.22 14.36
N VAL A 249 -0.26 10.59 15.48
CA VAL A 249 -0.60 11.82 16.24
C VAL A 249 -0.37 13.06 15.36
N TRP A 250 0.77 13.15 14.69
CA TRP A 250 1.11 14.29 13.84
C TRP A 250 0.17 14.41 12.63
N VAL A 251 -0.13 13.29 11.96
CA VAL A 251 -1.09 13.27 10.84
C VAL A 251 -2.45 13.76 11.30
N GLU A 252 -2.96 13.26 12.43
CA GLU A 252 -4.27 13.68 12.96
C GLU A 252 -4.28 15.18 13.34
N ILE A 253 -3.22 15.69 13.98
CA ILE A 253 -3.07 17.11 14.32
C ILE A 253 -3.09 17.96 13.06
N TYR A 254 -2.34 17.57 12.03
CA TYR A 254 -2.30 18.30 10.76
C TYR A 254 -3.66 18.33 10.07
N PHE A 255 -4.34 17.21 9.95
CA PHE A 255 -5.68 17.17 9.36
C PHE A 255 -6.69 18.02 10.13
N LYS A 256 -6.66 17.98 11.47
CA LYS A 256 -7.49 18.86 12.32
C LYS A 256 -7.16 20.34 12.10
N GLY A 257 -5.88 20.69 11.99
CA GLY A 257 -5.42 22.05 11.71
C GLY A 257 -5.86 22.57 10.35
N ILE A 258 -5.78 21.73 9.31
CA ILE A 258 -6.24 22.05 7.95
C ILE A 258 -7.77 22.23 7.94
N ARG A 259 -8.51 21.31 8.56
CA ARG A 259 -9.97 21.40 8.68
C ARG A 259 -10.43 22.67 9.40
N ALA A 260 -9.71 23.06 10.45
CA ALA A 260 -9.98 24.29 11.22
C ALA A 260 -9.43 25.56 10.56
N GLN A 261 -8.86 25.45 9.34
CA GLN A 261 -8.21 26.54 8.59
C GLN A 261 -7.03 27.23 9.32
N ARG A 262 -6.51 26.60 10.38
CA ARG A 262 -5.36 27.09 11.14
C ARG A 262 -4.03 26.82 10.40
N ILE A 263 -3.98 25.76 9.59
CA ILE A 263 -2.80 25.38 8.79
C ILE A 263 -3.14 25.58 7.32
N GLN A 264 -2.45 26.53 6.66
CA GLN A 264 -2.61 26.83 5.24
C GLN A 264 -1.34 26.55 4.43
N GLY A 265 -0.20 26.39 5.10
CA GLY A 265 1.08 26.06 4.49
C GLY A 265 1.50 24.60 4.68
N ARG A 266 2.54 24.18 3.94
CA ARG A 266 3.15 22.83 4.03
C ARG A 266 2.12 21.68 3.91
N LEU A 267 1.17 21.82 2.99
CA LEU A 267 0.09 20.86 2.77
C LEU A 267 0.57 19.47 2.30
N TRP A 268 1.83 19.38 1.87
CA TRP A 268 2.50 18.13 1.51
C TRP A 268 2.95 17.29 2.73
N LEU A 269 3.06 17.91 3.92
CA LEU A 269 3.59 17.23 5.11
C LEU A 269 2.74 16.05 5.57
N PRO A 270 1.39 16.12 5.63
CA PRO A 270 0.56 14.95 5.93
C PRO A 270 0.82 13.77 4.97
N PHE A 271 1.03 14.04 3.69
CA PHE A 271 1.37 13.01 2.70
C PHE A 271 2.68 12.31 3.07
N VAL A 272 3.74 13.05 3.34
CA VAL A 272 5.05 12.47 3.71
C VAL A 272 4.95 11.65 5.00
N LEU A 273 4.25 12.16 6.01
CA LEU A 273 4.02 11.44 7.26
C LEU A 273 3.23 10.13 7.03
N CYS A 274 2.23 10.14 6.14
CA CYS A 274 1.49 8.94 5.77
C CYS A 274 2.38 7.92 5.02
N VAL A 275 3.25 8.37 4.13
CA VAL A 275 4.21 7.50 3.43
C VAL A 275 5.16 6.85 4.42
N ILE A 276 5.72 7.62 5.36
CA ILE A 276 6.58 7.09 6.42
C ILE A 276 5.80 6.09 7.27
N LEU A 277 4.58 6.42 7.68
CA LEU A 277 3.73 5.54 8.48
C LEU A 277 3.48 4.20 7.78
N LEU A 278 3.04 4.22 6.51
CA LEU A 278 2.78 3.00 5.72
C LEU A 278 4.07 2.20 5.50
N GLY A 279 5.20 2.87 5.30
CA GLY A 279 6.51 2.24 5.20
C GLY A 279 6.93 1.53 6.50
N LEU A 280 6.69 2.17 7.66
CA LEU A 280 6.97 1.57 8.97
C LEU A 280 6.05 0.37 9.25
N MET A 281 4.77 0.46 8.87
CA MET A 281 3.82 -0.66 8.98
C MET A 281 4.25 -1.85 8.12
N LEU A 282 4.64 -1.59 6.86
CA LEU A 282 5.16 -2.63 5.96
C LEU A 282 6.46 -3.25 6.52
N LEU A 283 7.38 -2.42 7.02
CA LEU A 283 8.61 -2.88 7.65
C LEU A 283 8.33 -3.76 8.88
N GLY A 284 7.40 -3.36 9.74
CA GLY A 284 6.97 -4.15 10.90
C GLY A 284 6.37 -5.49 10.50
N MET A 285 5.57 -5.52 9.43
CA MET A 285 4.98 -6.75 8.90
C MET A 285 6.06 -7.67 8.31
N VAL A 286 6.94 -7.15 7.47
CA VAL A 286 8.07 -7.93 6.91
C VAL A 286 8.97 -8.45 8.02
N TYR A 287 9.31 -7.62 9.01
CA TYR A 287 10.10 -8.06 10.16
C TYR A 287 9.42 -9.17 10.95
N SER A 288 8.10 -9.10 11.14
CA SER A 288 7.33 -10.13 11.86
C SER A 288 7.38 -11.48 11.14
N LEU A 289 7.15 -11.47 9.83
CA LEU A 289 7.11 -12.69 9.02
C LEU A 289 8.50 -13.27 8.72
N PHE A 290 9.54 -12.43 8.65
CA PHE A 290 10.89 -12.88 8.31
C PHE A 290 11.37 -14.00 9.27
N PRO A 291 11.93 -15.12 8.78
CA PRO A 291 12.45 -15.35 7.41
C PRO A 291 11.44 -15.90 6.40
N PHE A 292 10.17 -16.04 6.77
CA PHE A 292 9.15 -16.60 5.91
C PHE A 292 8.55 -15.55 4.97
N LEU A 293 8.27 -15.94 3.73
CA LEU A 293 7.39 -15.22 2.80
C LEU A 293 5.95 -15.77 2.90
N VAL A 294 5.80 -17.06 3.12
CA VAL A 294 4.54 -17.70 3.48
C VAL A 294 4.75 -18.32 4.86
N LEU A 295 4.04 -17.83 5.85
CA LEU A 295 4.27 -18.16 7.25
C LEU A 295 4.27 -19.69 7.46
N ASP A 296 5.33 -20.21 8.07
CA ASP A 296 5.58 -21.60 8.39
C ASP A 296 5.64 -22.58 7.16
N GLU A 297 5.53 -22.07 5.91
CA GLU A 297 5.57 -22.90 4.70
C GLU A 297 6.79 -22.62 3.82
N VAL A 298 7.05 -21.36 3.46
CA VAL A 298 8.08 -21.00 2.48
C VAL A 298 8.98 -19.91 3.04
N THR A 299 10.26 -20.23 3.20
CA THR A 299 11.26 -19.21 3.60
C THR A 299 11.68 -18.35 2.41
N LEU A 300 12.35 -17.23 2.70
CA LEU A 300 12.88 -16.33 1.68
C LEU A 300 13.83 -17.05 0.71
N TRP A 301 14.66 -17.97 1.22
CA TRP A 301 15.66 -18.70 0.41
C TRP A 301 15.05 -19.85 -0.39
N ASP A 302 13.95 -20.45 0.09
CA ASP A 302 13.20 -21.47 -0.65
C ASP A 302 12.36 -20.85 -1.78
N ALA A 303 12.02 -19.57 -1.65
CA ALA A 303 11.14 -18.86 -2.57
C ALA A 303 11.82 -18.41 -3.87
N VAL A 304 13.16 -18.29 -3.88
CA VAL A 304 13.92 -17.70 -4.98
C VAL A 304 14.31 -18.72 -6.06
N PRO A 305 14.45 -18.27 -7.33
CA PRO A 305 14.94 -19.13 -8.41
C PRO A 305 16.44 -19.38 -8.28
N SER A 306 17.03 -20.03 -9.28
CA SER A 306 18.49 -20.31 -9.32
C SER A 306 19.34 -19.04 -9.22
N ALA A 307 20.57 -19.16 -8.71
CA ALA A 307 21.50 -18.04 -8.51
C ALA A 307 21.75 -17.22 -9.80
N SER A 308 21.82 -17.90 -10.96
CA SER A 308 21.95 -17.23 -12.25
C SER A 308 20.73 -16.39 -12.59
N SER A 309 19.51 -16.91 -12.37
CA SER A 309 18.27 -16.18 -12.59
C SER A 309 18.15 -14.97 -11.65
N MET A 310 18.48 -15.13 -10.37
CA MET A 310 18.50 -14.02 -9.41
C MET A 310 19.39 -12.87 -9.87
N SER A 311 20.58 -13.17 -10.37
CA SER A 311 21.53 -12.16 -10.87
C SER A 311 20.98 -11.39 -12.05
N VAL A 312 20.30 -12.06 -13.00
CA VAL A 312 19.64 -11.42 -14.15
C VAL A 312 18.48 -10.54 -13.70
N ILE A 313 17.63 -11.02 -12.78
CA ILE A 313 16.51 -10.25 -12.22
C ILE A 313 17.03 -9.00 -11.51
N LEU A 314 18.07 -9.14 -10.69
CA LEU A 314 18.68 -8.02 -9.98
C LEU A 314 19.24 -6.97 -10.95
N ALA A 315 19.98 -7.41 -11.98
CA ALA A 315 20.51 -6.52 -13.01
C ALA A 315 19.38 -5.80 -13.75
N ALA A 316 18.34 -6.51 -14.15
CA ALA A 316 17.18 -5.93 -14.83
C ALA A 316 16.50 -4.87 -14.00
N ILE A 317 16.27 -5.12 -12.70
CA ILE A 317 15.62 -4.18 -11.80
C ILE A 317 16.48 -2.94 -11.53
N LEU A 318 17.78 -3.11 -11.34
CA LEU A 318 18.72 -2.00 -11.12
C LEU A 318 18.82 -1.06 -12.32
N ILE A 319 18.49 -1.55 -13.54
CA ILE A 319 18.42 -0.72 -14.75
C ILE A 319 17.03 -0.12 -14.92
N VAL A 320 15.98 -0.93 -14.83
CA VAL A 320 14.61 -0.53 -15.17
C VAL A 320 14.02 0.41 -14.10
N MET A 321 14.24 0.13 -12.81
CA MET A 321 13.68 0.92 -11.72
C MET A 321 14.13 2.40 -11.75
N PRO A 322 15.42 2.75 -11.86
CA PRO A 322 15.85 4.13 -11.97
C PRO A 322 15.26 4.86 -13.18
N VAL A 323 15.19 4.20 -14.34
CA VAL A 323 14.61 4.78 -15.57
C VAL A 323 13.14 5.14 -15.35
N ILE A 324 12.37 4.23 -14.74
CA ILE A 324 10.96 4.45 -14.44
C ILE A 324 10.79 5.57 -13.40
N VAL A 325 11.56 5.54 -12.31
CA VAL A 325 11.52 6.58 -11.27
C VAL A 325 11.85 7.94 -11.86
N LEU A 326 12.90 8.07 -12.67
CA LEU A 326 13.26 9.33 -13.32
C LEU A 326 12.16 9.83 -14.27
N ARG A 327 11.58 8.96 -15.07
CA ARG A 327 10.44 9.27 -15.94
C ARG A 327 9.24 9.76 -15.15
N HIS A 328 8.99 9.18 -13.99
CA HIS A 328 7.82 9.51 -13.18
C HIS A 328 8.03 10.73 -12.27
N LEU A 329 9.27 11.04 -11.88
CA LEU A 329 9.59 12.21 -11.04
C LEU A 329 9.08 13.51 -11.66
N SER A 330 9.13 13.66 -12.98
CA SER A 330 8.61 14.84 -13.68
C SER A 330 7.09 14.96 -13.52
N ASN A 331 6.35 13.85 -13.57
CA ASN A 331 4.91 13.83 -13.39
C ASN A 331 4.52 14.11 -11.93
N TYR A 332 5.25 13.51 -10.96
CA TYR A 332 4.97 13.76 -9.54
C TYR A 332 5.32 15.18 -9.08
N ARG A 333 6.24 15.87 -9.74
CA ARG A 333 6.48 17.30 -9.49
C ARG A 333 5.22 18.15 -9.67
N LEU A 334 4.30 17.73 -10.56
CA LEU A 334 3.04 18.42 -10.77
C LEU A 334 2.10 18.31 -9.56
N ILE A 335 2.21 17.28 -8.74
CA ILE A 335 1.42 17.13 -7.50
C ILE A 335 1.72 18.28 -6.52
N PHE A 336 2.99 18.66 -6.43
CA PHE A 336 3.48 19.69 -5.49
C PHE A 336 3.54 21.07 -6.10
N SER A 337 3.21 21.23 -7.39
CA SER A 337 3.14 22.53 -8.06
C SER A 337 1.88 23.28 -7.61
N PRO A 338 2.00 24.57 -7.27
CA PRO A 338 0.86 25.41 -6.86
C PRO A 338 -0.13 25.73 -7.99
N SER A 339 0.08 25.22 -9.19
CA SER A 339 -0.87 25.34 -10.29
C SER A 339 -2.10 24.50 -10.00
N GLY A 340 -2.93 24.99 -9.08
CA GLY A 340 -4.26 24.49 -8.86
C GLY A 340 -4.98 24.33 -10.20
N VAL A 341 -5.73 23.26 -10.37
CA VAL A 341 -6.75 23.18 -11.39
C VAL A 341 -7.57 24.47 -11.28
N ARG A 342 -7.23 25.46 -12.08
CA ARG A 342 -8.11 26.62 -12.30
C ARG A 342 -9.32 26.06 -13.04
N LEU A 343 -10.40 25.95 -12.31
CA LEU A 343 -11.74 25.76 -12.88
C LEU A 343 -12.08 26.90 -13.80
#